data_7fa0d0a2f52240f4b32d4092db4780d5
#
_entry.id   7fa0d0a2f52240f4b32d4092db4780d5
#
_cell.length_a   1.000
_cell.length_b   1.000
_cell.length_c   1.000
_cell.angle_alpha   90.00
_cell.angle_beta   90.00
_cell.angle_gamma   90.00
#
_symmetry.space_group_name_H-M   'P 1'
#
loop_
_entity.id
_entity.type
_entity.pdbx_description
1 polymer ?
#
loop_
_entity_poly.entity_id
_entity_poly.type
_entity_poly.pdbx_seq_one_letter_code
_entity_poly.pdbx_strand_id
1 'polypeptide(L)'
;MNLSTKVNLFLGIHAQLKVLHWQTKGYARHNAFAQTRDELEELMDSFVEEAMGKYGRFSLDDETKNIELFNLTDLKPTEMVETICQALVGFTEELDPIDTNLLNIRDEMLGLFQKLKYLLTLE
;
A
#
# COMPACT_ATOMS: atom_id res chain seq x y z
N MET A 1 -1.25 18.02 -4.28
CA MET A 1 -1.38 16.60 -3.89
C MET A 1 -2.46 16.47 -2.82
N ASN A 2 -3.30 15.46 -2.93
CA ASN A 2 -4.26 15.14 -1.87
C ASN A 2 -3.65 14.03 -0.98
N LEU A 3 -3.07 14.43 0.15
CA LEU A 3 -2.40 13.49 1.05
C LEU A 3 -3.40 12.56 1.75
N SER A 4 -4.61 13.05 2.07
CA SER A 4 -5.61 12.24 2.77
C SER A 4 -6.05 11.02 1.96
N THR A 5 -6.15 11.11 0.63
CA THR A 5 -6.50 9.95 -0.21
C THR A 5 -5.37 8.92 -0.22
N LYS A 6 -4.12 9.36 -0.19
CA LYS A 6 -2.96 8.46 -0.15
C LYS A 6 -2.84 7.78 1.22
N VAL A 7 -3.09 8.51 2.29
CA VAL A 7 -3.15 7.95 3.64
C VAL A 7 -4.23 6.88 3.73
N ASN A 8 -5.43 7.16 3.21
CA ASN A 8 -6.51 6.18 3.17
C ASN A 8 -6.10 4.92 2.39
N LEU A 9 -5.48 5.09 1.23
CA LEU A 9 -4.99 3.97 0.42
C LEU A 9 -3.97 3.14 1.20
N PHE A 10 -2.97 3.77 1.81
CA PHE A 10 -1.92 3.06 2.56
C PHE A 10 -2.50 2.30 3.75
N LEU A 11 -3.35 2.94 4.54
CA LEU A 11 -3.98 2.29 5.69
C LEU A 11 -4.87 1.12 5.26
N GLY A 12 -5.61 1.29 4.17
CA GLY A 12 -6.45 0.23 3.62
C GLY A 12 -5.63 -0.98 3.17
N ILE A 13 -4.56 -0.74 2.45
CA ILE A 13 -3.67 -1.82 1.99
C ILE A 13 -3.01 -2.51 3.20
N HIS A 14 -2.49 -1.73 4.14
CA HIS A 14 -1.83 -2.26 5.33
C HIS A 14 -2.76 -3.16 6.14
N ALA A 15 -3.97 -2.69 6.40
CA ALA A 15 -4.97 -3.47 7.13
C ALA A 15 -5.42 -4.71 6.34
N GLN A 16 -5.60 -4.57 5.01
CA GLN A 16 -6.00 -5.69 4.15
C GLN A 16 -4.95 -6.80 4.14
N LEU A 17 -3.67 -6.44 4.09
CA LEU A 17 -2.59 -7.43 4.18
C LEU A 17 -2.63 -8.20 5.49
N LYS A 18 -3.01 -7.54 6.60
CA LYS A 18 -3.15 -8.18 7.90
C LYS A 18 -4.28 -9.21 7.89
N VAL A 19 -5.43 -8.84 7.30
CA VAL A 19 -6.56 -9.76 7.17
C VAL A 19 -6.17 -10.99 6.35
N LEU A 20 -5.51 -10.78 5.21
CA LEU A 20 -5.06 -11.89 4.36
C LEU A 20 -4.03 -12.77 5.05
N HIS A 21 -3.12 -12.16 5.80
CA HIS A 21 -2.12 -12.89 6.61
C HIS A 21 -2.81 -13.85 7.59
N TRP A 22 -3.86 -13.40 8.24
CA TRP A 22 -4.61 -14.25 9.19
C TRP A 22 -5.47 -15.30 8.50
N GLN A 23 -6.08 -14.97 7.36
CA GLN A 23 -7.06 -15.85 6.72
C GLN A 23 -6.45 -16.89 5.78
N THR A 24 -5.24 -16.66 5.28
CA THR A 24 -4.59 -17.62 4.39
C THR A 24 -4.24 -18.91 5.15
N LYS A 25 -4.33 -20.03 4.45
CA LYS A 25 -4.01 -21.34 5.04
C LYS A 25 -2.61 -21.82 4.69
N GLY A 26 -1.99 -21.23 3.66
CA GLY A 26 -0.65 -21.60 3.23
C GLY A 26 0.42 -20.87 4.02
N TYR A 27 1.43 -21.57 4.50
CA TYR A 27 2.50 -20.97 5.30
C TYR A 27 3.32 -19.96 4.48
N ALA A 28 3.62 -20.28 3.22
CA ALA A 28 4.35 -19.37 2.34
C ALA A 28 3.61 -18.04 2.14
N ARG A 29 2.31 -18.08 1.89
CA ARG A 29 1.49 -16.88 1.73
C ARG A 29 1.31 -16.11 3.03
N HIS A 30 1.15 -16.82 4.14
CA HIS A 30 1.08 -16.23 5.47
C HIS A 30 2.31 -15.35 5.73
N ASN A 31 3.50 -15.88 5.47
CA ASN A 31 4.76 -15.15 5.62
C ASN A 31 4.91 -14.02 4.61
N ALA A 32 4.50 -14.23 3.35
CA ALA A 32 4.59 -13.23 2.31
C ALA A 32 3.74 -11.99 2.65
N PHE A 33 2.52 -12.18 3.12
CA PHE A 33 1.65 -11.07 3.53
C PHE A 33 2.21 -10.33 4.75
N ALA A 34 2.73 -11.06 5.75
CA ALA A 34 3.32 -10.46 6.95
C ALA A 34 4.54 -9.62 6.61
N GLN A 35 5.46 -10.16 5.82
CA GLN A 35 6.69 -9.48 5.44
C GLN A 35 6.39 -8.23 4.60
N THR A 36 5.47 -8.34 3.65
CA THR A 36 5.07 -7.20 2.81
C THR A 36 4.44 -6.10 3.65
N ARG A 37 3.58 -6.46 4.60
CA ARG A 37 2.97 -5.49 5.50
C ARG A 37 4.01 -4.75 6.34
N ASP A 38 4.98 -5.46 6.90
CA ASP A 38 6.01 -4.86 7.74
C ASP A 38 6.89 -3.88 6.95
N GLU A 39 7.27 -4.25 5.73
CA GLU A 39 8.05 -3.36 4.86
C GLU A 39 7.21 -2.16 4.39
N LEU A 40 5.94 -2.38 4.09
CA LEU A 40 5.03 -1.29 3.73
C LEU A 40 4.88 -0.29 4.87
N GLU A 41 4.79 -0.74 6.11
CA GLU A 41 4.63 0.14 7.27
C GLU A 41 5.76 1.18 7.33
N GLU A 42 6.99 0.77 7.14
CA GLU A 42 8.13 1.68 7.12
C GLU A 42 8.05 2.68 5.95
N LEU A 43 7.69 2.20 4.77
CA LEU A 43 7.59 3.05 3.59
C LEU A 43 6.44 4.05 3.68
N MET A 44 5.28 3.63 4.17
CA MET A 44 4.15 4.54 4.32
C MET A 44 4.40 5.59 5.39
N ASP A 45 5.06 5.23 6.50
CA ASP A 45 5.45 6.21 7.51
C ASP A 45 6.38 7.27 6.92
N SER A 46 7.41 6.85 6.19
CA SER A 46 8.34 7.77 5.54
C SER A 46 7.64 8.67 4.53
N PHE A 47 6.79 8.11 3.70
CA PHE A 47 6.05 8.88 2.69
C PHE A 47 5.19 9.97 3.34
N VAL A 48 4.38 9.58 4.32
CA VAL A 48 3.43 10.50 4.97
C VAL A 48 4.18 11.56 5.76
N GLU A 49 5.19 11.18 6.53
CA GLU A 49 5.95 12.13 7.35
C GLU A 49 6.74 13.13 6.49
N GLU A 50 7.38 12.68 5.40
CA GLU A 50 8.08 13.57 4.47
C GLU A 50 7.11 14.50 3.73
N ALA A 51 5.94 13.99 3.34
CA ALA A 51 4.91 14.82 2.72
C ALA A 51 4.39 15.88 3.69
N MET A 52 4.16 15.52 4.95
CA MET A 52 3.73 16.49 5.97
C MET A 52 4.80 17.53 6.26
N GLY A 53 6.08 17.17 6.16
CA GLY A 53 7.17 18.11 6.31
C GLY A 53 7.14 19.22 5.27
N LYS A 54 6.73 18.90 4.05
CA LYS A 54 6.63 19.87 2.95
C LYS A 54 5.27 20.57 2.89
N TYR A 55 4.19 19.81 3.04
CA TYR A 55 2.82 20.29 2.76
C TYR A 55 1.98 20.56 4.00
N GLY A 56 2.48 20.23 5.19
CA GLY A 56 1.72 20.33 6.43
C GLY A 56 0.91 19.08 6.73
N ARG A 57 0.30 19.07 7.92
CA ARG A 57 -0.48 17.92 8.37
C ARG A 57 -1.72 17.73 7.53
N PHE A 58 -1.98 16.46 7.18
CA PHE A 58 -3.24 16.09 6.55
C PHE A 58 -4.35 16.03 7.59
N SER A 59 -5.59 16.08 7.11
CA SER A 59 -6.76 15.68 7.89
C SER A 59 -7.63 14.78 7.01
N LEU A 60 -8.27 13.81 7.64
CA LEU A 60 -9.19 12.92 6.94
C LEU A 60 -10.55 13.62 6.79
N ASP A 61 -11.19 13.40 5.65
CA ASP A 61 -12.53 13.89 5.35
C ASP A 61 -13.54 12.74 5.35
N ASP A 62 -14.80 13.01 4.99
CA ASP A 62 -15.83 11.98 5.00
C ASP A 62 -15.57 10.84 4.01
N GLU A 63 -14.81 11.10 2.94
CA GLU A 63 -14.46 10.09 1.95
C GLU A 63 -13.24 9.26 2.35
N THR A 64 -12.33 9.82 3.16
CA THR A 64 -11.03 9.22 3.46
C THR A 64 -10.91 8.63 4.86
N LYS A 65 -11.87 8.88 5.75
CA LYS A 65 -11.82 8.37 7.13
C LYS A 65 -12.26 6.91 7.28
N ASN A 66 -12.81 6.31 6.23
CA ASN A 66 -13.27 4.92 6.24
C ASN A 66 -12.42 4.10 5.28
N ILE A 67 -12.14 2.85 5.66
CA ILE A 67 -11.49 1.88 4.80
C ILE A 67 -12.41 0.69 4.61
N GLU A 68 -12.36 0.07 3.43
CA GLU A 68 -13.13 -1.12 3.12
C GLU A 68 -12.20 -2.32 3.11
N LEU A 69 -12.55 -3.35 3.88
CA LEU A 69 -11.78 -4.58 3.96
C LEU A 69 -12.56 -5.74 3.37
N PHE A 70 -11.84 -6.66 2.74
CA PHE A 70 -12.42 -7.83 2.09
C PHE A 70 -11.90 -9.10 2.74
N ASN A 71 -12.72 -10.13 2.75
CA ASN A 71 -12.27 -11.47 3.12
C ASN A 71 -11.46 -12.09 1.96
N LEU A 72 -10.56 -13.00 2.29
CA LEU A 72 -9.79 -13.72 1.28
C LEU A 72 -10.68 -14.43 0.26
N THR A 73 -11.86 -14.89 0.70
CA THR A 73 -12.84 -15.55 -0.19
C THR A 73 -13.48 -14.61 -1.19
N ASP A 74 -13.42 -13.29 -0.96
CA ASP A 74 -14.08 -12.28 -1.79
C ASP A 74 -13.13 -11.59 -2.77
N LEU A 75 -11.86 -11.95 -2.77
CA LEU A 75 -10.87 -11.35 -3.65
C LEU A 75 -9.86 -12.38 -4.14
N LYS A 76 -9.14 -12.02 -5.20
CA LYS A 76 -7.99 -12.78 -5.68
C LYS A 76 -6.74 -11.99 -5.35
N PRO A 77 -5.84 -12.50 -4.49
CA PRO A 77 -4.64 -11.75 -4.08
C PRO A 77 -3.80 -11.20 -5.22
N THR A 78 -3.63 -11.96 -6.31
CA THR A 78 -2.85 -11.50 -7.45
C THR A 78 -3.50 -10.32 -8.17
N GLU A 79 -4.83 -10.30 -8.30
CA GLU A 79 -5.56 -9.17 -8.88
C GLU A 79 -5.52 -7.95 -7.97
N MET A 80 -5.61 -8.17 -6.65
CA MET A 80 -5.45 -7.11 -5.65
C MET A 80 -4.09 -6.43 -5.79
N VAL A 81 -3.02 -7.21 -5.91
CA VAL A 81 -1.66 -6.67 -6.08
C VAL A 81 -1.55 -5.87 -7.37
N GLU A 82 -2.13 -6.35 -8.48
CA GLU A 82 -2.16 -5.60 -9.74
C GLU A 82 -2.85 -4.24 -9.58
N THR A 83 -3.98 -4.20 -8.88
CA THR A 83 -4.72 -2.96 -8.62
C THR A 83 -3.88 -2.00 -7.78
N ILE A 84 -3.19 -2.50 -6.76
CA ILE A 84 -2.29 -1.70 -5.94
C ILE A 84 -1.16 -1.12 -6.79
N CYS A 85 -0.52 -1.94 -7.62
CA CYS A 85 0.55 -1.47 -8.50
C CYS A 85 0.06 -0.37 -9.45
N GLN A 86 -1.13 -0.53 -10.03
CA GLN A 86 -1.72 0.50 -10.90
C GLN A 86 -1.97 1.81 -10.15
N ALA A 87 -2.44 1.74 -8.91
CA ALA A 87 -2.65 2.92 -8.09
C ALA A 87 -1.33 3.64 -7.79
N LEU A 88 -0.27 2.88 -7.50
CA LEU A 88 1.05 3.44 -7.24
C LEU A 88 1.67 4.09 -8.49
N VAL A 89 1.52 3.46 -9.65
CA VAL A 89 1.95 4.05 -10.93
C VAL A 89 1.21 5.37 -11.19
N GLY A 90 -0.08 5.41 -10.84
CA GLY A 90 -0.90 6.63 -10.97
C GLY A 90 -0.36 7.83 -10.18
N PHE A 91 0.42 7.61 -9.14
CA PHE A 91 1.07 8.68 -8.39
C PHE A 91 1.99 9.55 -9.26
N THR A 92 2.49 9.02 -10.37
CA THR A 92 3.33 9.79 -11.31
C THR A 92 2.62 11.05 -11.80
N GLU A 93 1.31 10.96 -12.03
CA GLU A 93 0.50 12.11 -12.49
C GLU A 93 -0.04 12.95 -11.33
N GLU A 94 -0.12 12.36 -10.14
CA GLU A 94 -0.70 13.04 -8.97
C GLU A 94 0.32 13.82 -8.16
N LEU A 95 1.59 13.40 -8.18
CA LEU A 95 2.68 14.04 -7.44
C LEU A 95 3.41 15.05 -8.31
N ASP A 96 3.87 16.13 -7.66
CA ASP A 96 4.76 17.08 -8.34
C ASP A 96 6.08 16.38 -8.68
N PRO A 97 6.58 16.49 -9.94
CA PRO A 97 7.83 15.86 -10.32
C PRO A 97 9.05 16.31 -9.51
N ILE A 98 8.98 17.48 -8.84
CA ILE A 98 10.05 17.96 -7.97
C ILE A 98 10.10 17.20 -6.64
N ASP A 99 9.03 16.53 -6.26
CA ASP A 99 8.98 15.70 -5.05
C ASP A 99 9.63 14.34 -5.29
N THR A 100 10.89 14.36 -5.68
CA THR A 100 11.63 13.15 -6.05
C THR A 100 11.76 12.18 -4.90
N ASN A 101 11.85 12.66 -3.66
CA ASN A 101 11.86 11.81 -2.48
C ASN A 101 10.58 11.00 -2.33
N LEU A 102 9.42 11.62 -2.56
CA LEU A 102 8.13 10.92 -2.48
C LEU A 102 7.99 9.92 -3.64
N LEU A 103 8.42 10.30 -4.84
CA LEU A 103 8.43 9.40 -5.99
C LEU A 103 9.36 8.21 -5.78
N ASN A 104 10.51 8.42 -5.13
CA ASN A 104 11.43 7.33 -4.80
C ASN A 104 10.83 6.34 -3.81
N ILE A 105 10.12 6.83 -2.79
CA ILE A 105 9.41 5.94 -1.84
C ILE A 105 8.31 5.17 -2.58
N ARG A 106 7.55 5.84 -3.46
CA ARG A 106 6.55 5.20 -4.31
C ARG A 106 7.17 4.09 -5.14
N ASP A 107 8.35 4.30 -5.69
CA ASP A 107 9.06 3.30 -6.47
C ASP A 107 9.43 2.09 -5.62
N GLU A 108 9.85 2.30 -4.38
CA GLU A 108 10.13 1.21 -3.44
C GLU A 108 8.86 0.43 -3.09
N MET A 109 7.73 1.11 -2.90
CA MET A 109 6.45 0.45 -2.68
C MET A 109 6.05 -0.40 -3.89
N LEU A 110 6.23 0.14 -5.09
CA LEU A 110 5.91 -0.59 -6.33
C LEU A 110 6.75 -1.86 -6.42
N GLY A 111 8.05 -1.77 -6.15
CA GLY A 111 8.94 -2.93 -6.12
C GLY A 111 8.51 -3.95 -5.07
N LEU A 112 8.07 -3.49 -3.89
CA LEU A 112 7.59 -4.35 -2.82
C LEU A 112 6.37 -5.17 -3.27
N PHE A 113 5.40 -4.55 -3.93
CA PHE A 113 4.20 -5.25 -4.39
C PHE A 113 4.46 -6.13 -5.61
N GLN A 114 5.39 -5.77 -6.48
CA GLN A 114 5.84 -6.66 -7.54
C GLN A 114 6.50 -7.92 -6.96
N LYS A 115 7.30 -7.75 -5.91
CA LYS A 115 7.88 -8.87 -5.18
C LYS A 115 6.81 -9.74 -4.53
N LEU A 116 5.79 -9.14 -3.93
CA LEU A 116 4.66 -9.90 -3.37
C LEU A 116 3.98 -10.73 -4.43
N LYS A 117 3.76 -10.18 -5.62
CA LYS A 117 3.17 -10.92 -6.74
C LYS A 117 4.00 -12.17 -7.06
N TYR A 118 5.31 -12.05 -7.09
CA TYR A 118 6.20 -13.19 -7.27
C TYR A 118 6.05 -14.20 -6.12
N LEU A 119 6.08 -13.73 -4.88
CA LEU A 119 5.98 -14.61 -3.70
C LEU A 119 4.66 -15.39 -3.68
N LEU A 120 3.58 -14.82 -4.22
CA LEU A 120 2.28 -15.49 -4.30
C LEU A 120 2.27 -16.66 -5.28
N THR A 121 3.29 -16.81 -6.13
CA THR A 121 3.45 -17.98 -7.01
C THR A 121 4.09 -19.17 -6.29
N LEU A 122 4.67 -18.96 -5.12
CA LEU A 122 5.38 -19.99 -4.35
C LEU A 122 4.40 -20.79 -3.47
N GLU A 123 4.70 -22.06 -3.26
CA GLU A 123 3.88 -22.95 -2.45
C GLU A 123 4.49 -23.22 -1.07
#